data_fc4f7e14d53a0f9db1cbbfcf74c2fc8e
#
_entry.id   fc4f7e14d53a0f9db1cbbfcf74c2fc8e
#
_cell.length_a   1.000
_cell.length_b   1.000
_cell.length_c   1.000
_cell.angle_alpha   90.00
_cell.angle_beta   90.00
_cell.angle_gamma   90.00
#
_symmetry.space_group_name_H-M   'P 1'
#
loop_
_entity.id
_entity.type
_entity.pdbx_description
1 polymer ?
#
loop_
_entity_poly.entity_id
_entity_poly.type
_entity_poly.pdbx_seq_one_letter_code
_entity_poly.pdbx_strand_id
1 'polypeptide(L)'
;MIPETRMFRSRKYPHQTANIDGIVISPDGRIFVFEAKTTVAENWDAWKDGKIPRSYVPQTRQYPAVLDDDRVQGTYIGCLFIVDLIVGGLYVGSAYSGEQFVARCVERDKLAEDDQLANGEEWWNTYVEPNVEPEASGIPKKDIEVIRTYHSGYADPSADAVDMTHDLDMLAAANEWLTLGENRVAKQKEVDAIKERQDAISELFMLKLNDAVEGRINLPDNEFMEVKWSPRSRTNVDMETLKIRFPDAYNQCVSVNPESSRVFSIKRKKVRTRKK
;
A
#
# COMPACT_ATOMS: atom_id res chain seq x y z
N MET A 1 -24.13 -18.42 -8.66
CA MET A 1 -22.82 -18.13 -9.27
C MET A 1 -22.23 -19.42 -9.82
N ILE A 2 -21.69 -19.36 -11.03
CA ILE A 2 -20.99 -20.46 -11.71
C ILE A 2 -19.51 -20.05 -11.75
N PRO A 3 -18.59 -20.81 -11.10
CA PRO A 3 -17.16 -20.51 -11.16
C PRO A 3 -16.65 -20.57 -12.61
N GLU A 4 -15.71 -19.72 -12.94
CA GLU A 4 -15.04 -19.69 -14.24
C GLU A 4 -13.51 -19.67 -14.06
N THR A 5 -12.83 -20.50 -14.79
CA THR A 5 -11.36 -20.63 -14.68
C THR A 5 -10.64 -20.37 -16.00
N ARG A 6 -11.38 -20.11 -17.06
CA ARG A 6 -10.81 -19.81 -18.37
C ARG A 6 -10.35 -18.38 -18.46
N MET A 7 -9.24 -18.17 -19.13
CA MET A 7 -8.81 -16.85 -19.56
C MET A 7 -9.53 -16.47 -20.86
N PHE A 8 -10.16 -15.33 -20.86
CA PHE A 8 -10.77 -14.73 -22.04
C PHE A 8 -9.81 -13.74 -22.69
N ARG A 9 -9.94 -13.59 -23.98
CA ARG A 9 -9.08 -12.72 -24.77
C ARG A 9 -9.94 -11.83 -25.66
N SER A 10 -9.65 -10.54 -25.70
CA SER A 10 -10.36 -9.60 -26.55
C SER A 10 -10.21 -10.01 -28.02
N ARG A 11 -11.33 -9.96 -28.76
CA ARG A 11 -11.31 -10.18 -30.21
C ARG A 11 -10.67 -9.02 -30.96
N LYS A 12 -10.84 -7.81 -30.45
CA LYS A 12 -10.32 -6.58 -31.06
C LYS A 12 -8.85 -6.36 -30.74
N TYR A 13 -8.44 -6.65 -29.50
CA TYR A 13 -7.09 -6.45 -29.00
C TYR A 13 -6.58 -7.72 -28.29
N PRO A 14 -6.00 -8.68 -29.04
CA PRO A 14 -5.71 -10.03 -28.53
C PRO A 14 -4.75 -10.13 -27.34
N HIS A 15 -3.94 -9.10 -27.08
CA HIS A 15 -3.06 -9.02 -25.91
C HIS A 15 -3.83 -8.61 -24.64
N GLN A 16 -5.02 -8.03 -24.76
CA GLN A 16 -5.86 -7.71 -23.63
C GLN A 16 -6.73 -8.90 -23.21
N THR A 17 -6.62 -9.26 -21.95
CA THR A 17 -7.23 -10.48 -21.41
C THR A 17 -8.07 -10.20 -20.18
N ALA A 18 -8.90 -11.16 -19.82
CA ALA A 18 -9.71 -11.16 -18.61
C ALA A 18 -9.73 -12.55 -17.98
N ASN A 19 -9.39 -12.63 -16.70
CA ASN A 19 -9.61 -13.78 -15.85
C ASN A 19 -10.72 -13.41 -14.87
N ILE A 20 -11.90 -13.99 -15.06
CA ILE A 20 -13.06 -13.74 -14.20
C ILE A 20 -13.19 -14.86 -13.18
N ASP A 21 -13.62 -14.55 -11.96
CA ASP A 21 -13.81 -15.57 -10.93
C ASP A 21 -15.11 -16.35 -11.11
N GLY A 22 -16.06 -15.81 -11.85
CA GLY A 22 -17.31 -16.51 -12.14
C GLY A 22 -18.32 -15.71 -12.93
N ILE A 23 -19.47 -16.36 -13.13
CA ILE A 23 -20.64 -15.80 -13.81
C ILE A 23 -21.83 -15.87 -12.83
N VAL A 24 -22.56 -14.78 -12.72
CA VAL A 24 -23.83 -14.72 -12.00
C VAL A 24 -24.97 -14.63 -13.00
N ILE A 25 -25.95 -15.48 -12.84
CA ILE A 25 -27.23 -15.38 -13.56
C ILE A 25 -28.28 -14.94 -12.53
N SER A 26 -28.89 -13.78 -12.77
CA SER A 26 -29.95 -13.26 -11.93
C SER A 26 -31.26 -14.01 -12.16
N PRO A 27 -32.25 -13.92 -11.24
CA PRO A 27 -33.52 -14.62 -11.38
C PRO A 27 -34.31 -14.27 -12.65
N ASP A 28 -34.09 -13.07 -13.20
CA ASP A 28 -34.65 -12.60 -14.46
C ASP A 28 -33.87 -13.00 -15.71
N GLY A 29 -32.81 -13.84 -15.53
CA GLY A 29 -32.00 -14.38 -16.62
C GLY A 29 -30.86 -13.48 -17.12
N ARG A 30 -30.65 -12.31 -16.51
CA ARG A 30 -29.52 -11.44 -16.87
C ARG A 30 -28.20 -12.06 -16.41
N ILE A 31 -27.15 -11.88 -17.21
CA ILE A 31 -25.82 -12.43 -16.98
C ILE A 31 -24.90 -11.30 -16.50
N PHE A 32 -24.11 -11.58 -15.47
CA PHE A 32 -23.09 -10.69 -14.93
C PHE A 32 -21.79 -11.44 -14.74
N VAL A 33 -20.67 -10.75 -14.88
CA VAL A 33 -19.38 -11.25 -14.40
C VAL A 33 -19.36 -11.17 -12.88
N PHE A 34 -18.64 -12.07 -12.24
CA PHE A 34 -18.38 -12.03 -10.81
C PHE A 34 -16.88 -11.91 -10.56
N GLU A 35 -16.53 -11.00 -9.66
CA GLU A 35 -15.19 -10.78 -9.16
C GLU A 35 -15.17 -10.87 -7.64
N ALA A 36 -14.28 -11.70 -7.09
CA ALA A 36 -14.10 -11.90 -5.65
C ALA A 36 -12.92 -11.06 -5.13
N LYS A 37 -13.15 -10.39 -4.01
CA LYS A 37 -12.13 -9.64 -3.31
C LYS A 37 -12.07 -10.01 -1.84
N THR A 38 -10.89 -9.95 -1.27
CA THR A 38 -10.67 -9.96 0.18
C THR A 38 -9.92 -8.72 0.59
N THR A 39 -10.25 -8.17 1.73
CA THR A 39 -9.55 -7.01 2.30
C THR A 39 -9.64 -7.05 3.82
N VAL A 40 -8.83 -6.23 4.49
CA VAL A 40 -8.89 -6.09 5.94
C VAL A 40 -10.08 -5.22 6.37
N ALA A 41 -10.56 -5.44 7.60
CA ALA A 41 -11.75 -4.77 8.13
C ALA A 41 -11.64 -3.23 8.17
N GLU A 42 -10.42 -2.70 8.31
CA GLU A 42 -10.13 -1.27 8.32
C GLU A 42 -10.51 -0.56 7.01
N ASN A 43 -10.58 -1.30 5.91
CA ASN A 43 -10.97 -0.77 4.60
C ASN A 43 -12.49 -0.70 4.39
N TRP A 44 -13.30 -1.01 5.40
CA TRP A 44 -14.76 -1.00 5.32
C TRP A 44 -15.33 0.31 4.79
N ASP A 45 -14.77 1.45 5.20
CA ASP A 45 -15.26 2.76 4.81
C ASP A 45 -15.23 3.02 3.30
N ALA A 46 -14.32 2.37 2.57
CA ALA A 46 -14.26 2.48 1.12
C ALA A 46 -15.40 1.74 0.39
N TRP A 47 -16.14 0.89 1.12
CA TRP A 47 -17.24 0.06 0.59
C TRP A 47 -18.62 0.49 1.09
N LYS A 48 -18.68 1.47 2.01
CA LYS A 48 -19.96 2.00 2.53
C LYS A 48 -20.76 2.71 1.45
N ASP A 49 -22.05 2.86 1.70
CA ASP A 49 -22.97 3.67 0.90
C ASP A 49 -23.00 3.30 -0.59
N GLY A 50 -22.89 2.00 -0.91
CA GLY A 50 -22.91 1.53 -2.28
C GLY A 50 -21.61 1.75 -3.06
N LYS A 51 -20.58 2.26 -2.44
CA LYS A 51 -19.27 2.54 -3.10
C LYS A 51 -18.46 1.26 -3.28
N ILE A 52 -17.51 1.35 -4.22
CA ILE A 52 -16.37 0.44 -4.38
C ILE A 52 -15.09 1.27 -4.46
N PRO A 53 -13.95 0.74 -4.00
CA PRO A 53 -12.67 1.43 -4.17
C PRO A 53 -12.38 1.73 -5.64
N ARG A 54 -11.94 2.96 -5.93
CA ARG A 54 -11.67 3.41 -7.31
C ARG A 54 -10.68 2.52 -8.06
N SER A 55 -9.76 1.88 -7.35
CA SER A 55 -8.78 0.95 -7.93
C SER A 55 -9.40 -0.30 -8.57
N TYR A 56 -10.61 -0.67 -8.19
CA TYR A 56 -11.30 -1.84 -8.75
C TYR A 56 -12.17 -1.51 -9.97
N VAL A 57 -12.50 -0.23 -10.19
CA VAL A 57 -13.35 0.19 -11.32
C VAL A 57 -12.77 -0.22 -12.69
N PRO A 58 -11.47 -0.04 -12.96
CA PRO A 58 -10.91 -0.50 -14.24
C PRO A 58 -11.07 -2.01 -14.47
N GLN A 59 -10.89 -2.82 -13.42
CA GLN A 59 -11.04 -4.27 -13.52
C GLN A 59 -12.49 -4.67 -13.83
N THR A 60 -13.47 -4.04 -13.17
CA THR A 60 -14.89 -4.35 -13.41
C THR A 60 -15.38 -3.94 -14.81
N ARG A 61 -14.70 -2.99 -15.46
CA ARG A 61 -14.96 -2.59 -16.85
C ARG A 61 -14.21 -3.47 -17.86
N GLN A 62 -12.99 -3.86 -17.53
CA GLN A 62 -12.17 -4.71 -18.41
C GLN A 62 -12.84 -6.03 -18.74
N TYR A 63 -13.50 -6.65 -17.78
CA TYR A 63 -14.09 -7.96 -17.97
C TYR A 63 -15.19 -7.99 -19.03
N PRO A 64 -16.27 -7.21 -18.91
CA PRO A 64 -17.31 -7.18 -19.93
C PRO A 64 -16.80 -6.63 -21.28
N ALA A 65 -15.80 -5.71 -21.26
CA ALA A 65 -15.18 -5.20 -22.47
C ALA A 65 -14.44 -6.30 -23.26
N VAL A 66 -13.64 -7.13 -22.56
CA VAL A 66 -12.90 -8.24 -23.19
C VAL A 66 -13.83 -9.36 -23.64
N LEU A 67 -14.87 -9.67 -22.87
CA LEU A 67 -15.86 -10.68 -23.22
C LEU A 67 -16.64 -10.31 -24.47
N ASP A 68 -16.92 -9.02 -24.69
CA ASP A 68 -17.66 -8.46 -25.82
C ASP A 68 -18.95 -9.22 -26.11
N ASP A 69 -19.69 -9.57 -25.05
CA ASP A 69 -20.97 -10.29 -25.11
C ASP A 69 -22.08 -9.36 -24.59
N ASP A 70 -23.02 -9.00 -25.46
CA ASP A 70 -24.11 -8.06 -25.14
C ASP A 70 -25.11 -8.63 -24.10
N ARG A 71 -25.05 -9.92 -23.83
CA ARG A 71 -25.84 -10.55 -22.76
C ARG A 71 -25.30 -10.23 -21.37
N VAL A 72 -24.01 -9.87 -21.26
CA VAL A 72 -23.40 -9.47 -20.01
C VAL A 72 -23.82 -8.05 -19.67
N GLN A 73 -24.46 -7.86 -18.53
CA GLN A 73 -25.04 -6.57 -18.12
C GLN A 73 -24.14 -5.77 -17.17
N GLY A 74 -23.06 -6.34 -16.70
CA GLY A 74 -22.12 -5.70 -15.78
C GLY A 74 -21.29 -6.69 -15.00
N THR A 75 -20.67 -6.19 -13.93
CA THR A 75 -19.82 -6.97 -13.02
C THR A 75 -20.33 -6.86 -11.59
N TYR A 76 -20.60 -7.98 -10.94
CA TYR A 76 -20.73 -8.04 -9.49
C TYR A 76 -19.36 -8.21 -8.87
N ILE A 77 -18.99 -7.27 -8.00
CA ILE A 77 -17.80 -7.38 -7.16
C ILE A 77 -18.23 -7.74 -5.74
N GLY A 78 -17.81 -8.91 -5.26
CA GLY A 78 -18.03 -9.39 -3.90
C GLY A 78 -16.77 -9.24 -3.07
N CYS A 79 -16.85 -8.58 -1.92
CA CYS A 79 -15.72 -8.40 -1.03
C CYS A 79 -15.98 -9.04 0.33
N LEU A 80 -15.05 -9.88 0.74
CA LEU A 80 -15.02 -10.47 2.06
C LEU A 80 -13.99 -9.73 2.91
N PHE A 81 -14.44 -9.25 4.08
CA PHE A 81 -13.57 -8.56 5.04
C PHE A 81 -12.98 -9.57 6.01
N ILE A 82 -11.65 -9.56 6.11
CA ILE A 82 -10.89 -10.44 7.00
C ILE A 82 -10.37 -9.64 8.20
N VAL A 83 -10.33 -10.29 9.34
CA VAL A 83 -9.75 -9.79 10.58
C VAL A 83 -8.55 -10.63 10.91
N ASP A 84 -7.40 -10.01 11.14
CA ASP A 84 -6.22 -10.71 11.57
C ASP A 84 -6.38 -11.18 13.02
N LEU A 85 -6.16 -12.46 13.23
CA LEU A 85 -6.15 -13.07 14.57
C LEU A 85 -4.76 -12.91 15.17
N ILE A 86 -4.67 -12.02 16.16
CA ILE A 86 -3.44 -11.77 16.91
C ILE A 86 -3.63 -12.28 18.33
N VAL A 87 -2.87 -13.28 18.72
CA VAL A 87 -2.87 -13.85 20.07
C VAL A 87 -1.51 -13.60 20.73
N GLY A 88 -1.50 -12.88 21.85
CA GLY A 88 -0.27 -12.54 22.56
C GLY A 88 0.73 -11.70 21.74
N GLY A 89 0.25 -10.91 20.77
CA GLY A 89 1.08 -10.11 19.87
C GLY A 89 1.64 -10.87 18.66
N LEU A 90 1.30 -12.17 18.50
CA LEU A 90 1.68 -12.99 17.36
C LEU A 90 0.49 -13.15 16.41
N TYR A 91 0.75 -12.97 15.11
CA TYR A 91 -0.21 -13.32 14.08
C TYR A 91 -0.36 -14.85 14.02
N VAL A 92 -1.57 -15.34 14.23
CA VAL A 92 -1.88 -16.77 14.23
C VAL A 92 -2.76 -17.19 13.05
N GLY A 93 -3.23 -16.23 12.28
CA GLY A 93 -4.06 -16.45 11.10
C GLY A 93 -5.02 -15.31 10.84
N SER A 94 -5.91 -15.49 9.88
CA SER A 94 -7.00 -14.57 9.59
C SER A 94 -8.33 -15.29 9.72
N ALA A 95 -9.35 -14.61 10.24
CA ALA A 95 -10.72 -15.07 10.27
C ALA A 95 -11.61 -14.09 9.50
N TYR A 96 -12.76 -14.56 9.06
CA TYR A 96 -13.81 -13.69 8.55
C TYR A 96 -15.08 -13.88 9.36
N SER A 97 -15.81 -12.80 9.55
CA SER A 97 -17.16 -12.83 10.06
C SER A 97 -18.11 -12.91 8.86
N GLY A 98 -19.04 -13.84 8.88
CA GLY A 98 -20.05 -13.99 7.82
C GLY A 98 -20.92 -12.76 7.62
N GLU A 99 -20.92 -11.82 8.55
CA GLU A 99 -21.60 -10.52 8.48
C GLU A 99 -20.83 -9.45 7.70
N GLN A 100 -19.56 -9.71 7.38
CA GLN A 100 -18.67 -8.76 6.70
C GLN A 100 -18.47 -9.10 5.23
N PHE A 101 -19.52 -9.40 4.54
CA PHE A 101 -19.54 -9.57 3.09
C PHE A 101 -20.35 -8.45 2.44
N VAL A 102 -19.78 -7.89 1.38
CA VAL A 102 -20.44 -6.86 0.57
C VAL A 102 -20.41 -7.28 -0.89
N ALA A 103 -21.55 -7.22 -1.56
CA ALA A 103 -21.62 -7.34 -3.01
C ALA A 103 -22.11 -6.03 -3.62
N ARG A 104 -21.51 -5.60 -4.71
CA ARG A 104 -21.88 -4.40 -5.47
C ARG A 104 -21.94 -4.74 -6.96
N CYS A 105 -22.95 -4.21 -7.62
CA CYS A 105 -23.08 -4.31 -9.08
C CYS A 105 -22.51 -3.04 -9.71
N VAL A 106 -21.63 -3.22 -10.68
CA VAL A 106 -21.17 -2.17 -11.60
C VAL A 106 -21.82 -2.48 -12.94
N GLU A 107 -22.76 -1.65 -13.34
CA GLU A 107 -23.41 -1.77 -14.64
C GLU A 107 -22.45 -1.48 -15.79
N ARG A 108 -22.74 -1.99 -16.95
CA ARG A 108 -21.94 -1.73 -18.16
C ARG A 108 -21.99 -0.27 -18.55
N ASP A 109 -20.86 0.21 -18.97
CA ASP A 109 -20.68 1.49 -19.66
C ASP A 109 -19.83 1.23 -20.91
N LYS A 110 -20.50 0.94 -22.02
CA LYS A 110 -19.86 0.59 -23.28
C LYS A 110 -18.85 1.65 -23.74
N LEU A 111 -19.17 2.92 -23.55
CA LEU A 111 -18.25 4.01 -23.94
C LEU A 111 -16.97 3.98 -23.10
N ALA A 112 -17.12 3.88 -21.79
CA ALA A 112 -15.95 3.78 -20.89
C ALA A 112 -15.18 2.46 -21.05
N GLU A 113 -15.85 1.38 -21.44
CA GLU A 113 -15.23 0.09 -21.78
C GLU A 113 -14.38 0.20 -23.05
N ASP A 114 -14.93 0.80 -24.11
CA ASP A 114 -14.23 1.02 -25.39
C ASP A 114 -13.03 1.94 -25.22
N ASP A 115 -13.17 3.03 -24.46
CA ASP A 115 -12.08 3.94 -24.12
C ASP A 115 -10.97 3.22 -23.34
N GLN A 116 -11.34 2.37 -22.38
CA GLN A 116 -10.35 1.61 -21.61
C GLN A 116 -9.57 0.62 -22.47
N LEU A 117 -10.25 -0.11 -23.36
CA LEU A 117 -9.57 -1.00 -24.30
C LEU A 117 -8.67 -0.23 -25.28
N ALA A 118 -9.11 0.92 -25.77
CA ALA A 118 -8.33 1.77 -26.66
C ALA A 118 -7.07 2.32 -25.97
N ASN A 119 -7.19 2.79 -24.72
CA ASN A 119 -6.06 3.24 -23.92
C ASN A 119 -5.06 2.10 -23.65
N GLY A 120 -5.57 0.88 -23.41
CA GLY A 120 -4.73 -0.31 -23.25
C GLY A 120 -3.98 -0.68 -24.53
N GLU A 121 -4.59 -0.50 -25.70
CA GLU A 121 -3.94 -0.68 -27.00
C GLU A 121 -2.86 0.37 -27.24
N GLU A 122 -3.15 1.65 -26.99
CA GLU A 122 -2.19 2.73 -27.10
C GLU A 122 -0.97 2.48 -26.21
N TRP A 123 -1.19 2.09 -24.96
CA TRP A 123 -0.12 1.70 -24.03
C TRP A 123 0.73 0.55 -24.59
N TRP A 124 0.09 -0.49 -25.10
CA TRP A 124 0.77 -1.64 -25.66
C TRP A 124 1.69 -1.25 -26.84
N ASN A 125 1.15 -0.49 -27.78
CA ASN A 125 1.86 -0.06 -28.99
C ASN A 125 2.97 0.95 -28.69
N THR A 126 2.81 1.74 -27.61
CA THR A 126 3.78 2.78 -27.27
C THR A 126 4.95 2.23 -26.47
N TYR A 127 4.70 1.28 -25.57
CA TYR A 127 5.71 0.87 -24.58
C TYR A 127 6.04 -0.62 -24.64
N VAL A 128 5.04 -1.49 -24.79
CA VAL A 128 5.26 -2.94 -24.65
C VAL A 128 5.83 -3.53 -25.94
N GLU A 129 5.18 -3.28 -27.07
CA GLU A 129 5.62 -3.85 -28.36
C GLU A 129 7.02 -3.33 -28.77
N PRO A 130 7.32 -2.02 -28.70
CA PRO A 130 8.65 -1.51 -29.01
C PRO A 130 9.68 -1.70 -27.89
N ASN A 131 9.27 -2.25 -26.75
CA ASN A 131 10.10 -2.42 -25.54
C ASN A 131 10.74 -1.12 -25.06
N VAL A 132 9.95 -0.06 -24.99
CA VAL A 132 10.33 1.27 -24.50
C VAL A 132 9.91 1.42 -23.06
N GLU A 133 10.79 1.96 -22.22
CA GLU A 133 10.47 2.25 -20.82
C GLU A 133 9.43 3.40 -20.74
N PRO A 134 8.30 3.20 -20.01
CA PRO A 134 7.32 4.26 -19.86
C PRO A 134 7.87 5.42 -19.02
N GLU A 135 7.38 6.62 -19.28
CA GLU A 135 7.68 7.78 -18.46
C GLU A 135 7.22 7.58 -17.01
N ALA A 136 7.87 8.29 -16.10
CA ALA A 136 7.49 8.29 -14.68
C ALA A 136 6.02 8.68 -14.50
N SER A 137 5.30 7.98 -13.63
CA SER A 137 3.84 8.17 -13.44
C SER A 137 3.47 9.50 -12.77
N GLY A 138 4.47 10.27 -12.32
CA GLY A 138 4.28 11.48 -11.52
C GLY A 138 3.85 11.19 -10.06
N ILE A 139 3.90 9.93 -9.64
CA ILE A 139 3.68 9.50 -8.26
C ILE A 139 5.00 8.96 -7.69
N PRO A 140 5.85 9.81 -7.12
CA PRO A 140 7.24 9.45 -6.79
C PRO A 140 7.39 8.18 -5.94
N LYS A 141 6.45 7.94 -5.01
CA LYS A 141 6.48 6.76 -4.16
C LYS A 141 6.33 5.46 -4.96
N LYS A 142 5.46 5.44 -5.96
CA LYS A 142 5.24 4.29 -6.85
C LYS A 142 6.39 4.11 -7.81
N ASP A 143 6.84 5.21 -8.41
CA ASP A 143 7.94 5.19 -9.36
C ASP A 143 9.24 4.69 -8.70
N ILE A 144 9.55 5.14 -7.48
CA ILE A 144 10.70 4.65 -6.70
C ILE A 144 10.60 3.14 -6.42
N GLU A 145 9.39 2.63 -6.13
CA GLU A 145 9.18 1.19 -5.90
C GLU A 145 9.44 0.37 -7.17
N VAL A 146 8.93 0.82 -8.31
CA VAL A 146 9.18 0.20 -9.62
C VAL A 146 10.66 0.22 -9.97
N ILE A 147 11.32 1.39 -9.86
CA ILE A 147 12.76 1.55 -10.14
C ILE A 147 13.59 0.59 -9.26
N ARG A 148 13.27 0.51 -7.96
CA ARG A 148 13.98 -0.40 -7.05
C ARG A 148 13.81 -1.86 -7.43
N THR A 149 12.60 -2.26 -7.86
CA THR A 149 12.31 -3.63 -8.26
C THR A 149 13.02 -3.97 -9.57
N TYR A 150 12.95 -3.08 -10.55
CA TYR A 150 13.54 -3.28 -11.87
C TYR A 150 15.07 -3.34 -11.82
N HIS A 151 15.70 -2.46 -11.03
CA HIS A 151 17.15 -2.41 -10.88
C HIS A 151 17.68 -3.23 -9.70
N SER A 152 16.85 -4.02 -9.03
CA SER A 152 17.31 -4.93 -7.99
C SER A 152 18.22 -6.00 -8.61
N GLY A 153 19.42 -6.16 -8.08
CA GLY A 153 20.38 -7.16 -8.56
C GLY A 153 21.24 -6.78 -9.79
N TYR A 154 20.98 -5.65 -10.45
CA TYR A 154 21.74 -5.18 -11.61
C TYR A 154 22.85 -4.15 -11.28
N ALA A 155 23.21 -4.01 -10.01
CA ALA A 155 24.33 -3.13 -9.66
C ALA A 155 25.66 -3.82 -9.97
N ASP A 156 26.46 -3.23 -10.84
CA ASP A 156 27.85 -3.62 -11.03
C ASP A 156 28.72 -2.88 -10.02
N PRO A 157 29.31 -3.57 -9.02
CA PRO A 157 30.16 -2.92 -8.00
C PRO A 157 31.45 -2.34 -8.58
N SER A 158 31.84 -2.77 -9.80
CA SER A 158 33.05 -2.30 -10.48
C SER A 158 32.79 -1.13 -11.42
N ALA A 159 31.52 -0.75 -11.64
CA ALA A 159 31.20 0.38 -12.49
C ALA A 159 31.70 1.70 -11.91
N ASP A 160 32.24 2.56 -12.75
CA ASP A 160 32.67 3.89 -12.39
C ASP A 160 31.49 4.74 -11.85
N ALA A 161 31.80 5.67 -10.95
CA ALA A 161 30.81 6.60 -10.44
C ALA A 161 30.35 7.55 -11.55
N VAL A 162 29.05 7.71 -11.70
CA VAL A 162 28.47 8.65 -12.67
C VAL A 162 28.68 10.08 -12.17
N ASP A 163 29.37 10.91 -12.98
CA ASP A 163 29.50 12.34 -12.73
C ASP A 163 28.30 13.11 -13.31
N MET A 164 27.48 13.65 -12.43
CA MET A 164 26.27 14.42 -12.77
C MET A 164 26.52 15.95 -12.62
N THR A 165 27.76 16.40 -12.48
CA THR A 165 28.09 17.81 -12.17
C THR A 165 27.64 18.77 -13.27
N HIS A 166 27.61 18.32 -14.51
CA HIS A 166 27.23 19.14 -15.67
C HIS A 166 25.77 18.98 -16.11
N ASP A 167 25.01 18.14 -15.42
CA ASP A 167 23.59 17.98 -15.64
C ASP A 167 22.84 19.04 -14.82
N LEU A 168 22.26 20.02 -15.53
CA LEU A 168 21.61 21.18 -14.90
C LEU A 168 20.35 20.75 -14.11
N ASP A 169 19.63 19.72 -14.57
CA ASP A 169 18.44 19.25 -13.91
C ASP A 169 18.81 18.52 -12.62
N MET A 170 19.87 17.69 -12.66
CA MET A 170 20.39 17.02 -11.46
C MET A 170 20.97 18.02 -10.46
N LEU A 171 21.61 19.08 -10.93
CA LEU A 171 22.11 20.16 -10.06
C LEU A 171 20.96 20.93 -9.40
N ALA A 172 19.90 21.24 -10.12
CA ALA A 172 18.70 21.88 -9.59
C ALA A 172 18.02 20.97 -8.55
N ALA A 173 17.82 19.70 -8.88
CA ALA A 173 17.25 18.71 -7.99
C ALA A 173 18.09 18.54 -6.70
N ALA A 174 19.42 18.55 -6.81
CA ALA A 174 20.31 18.47 -5.66
C ALA A 174 20.16 19.68 -4.72
N ASN A 175 20.06 20.89 -5.27
CA ASN A 175 19.84 22.11 -4.48
C ASN A 175 18.47 22.11 -3.80
N GLU A 176 17.44 21.71 -4.51
CA GLU A 176 16.08 21.57 -3.94
C GLU A 176 16.08 20.53 -2.81
N TRP A 177 16.68 19.37 -3.03
CA TRP A 177 16.78 18.32 -2.00
C TRP A 177 17.48 18.81 -0.72
N LEU A 178 18.55 19.60 -0.85
CA LEU A 178 19.25 20.20 0.29
C LEU A 178 18.35 21.18 1.06
N THR A 179 17.65 22.05 0.33
CA THR A 179 16.72 23.04 0.90
C THR A 179 15.57 22.36 1.63
N LEU A 180 14.96 21.34 1.03
CA LEU A 180 13.92 20.53 1.66
C LEU A 180 14.43 19.81 2.90
N GLY A 181 15.67 19.33 2.88
CA GLY A 181 16.34 18.70 4.02
C GLY A 181 16.49 19.67 5.20
N GLU A 182 16.95 20.88 4.96
CA GLU A 182 17.07 21.93 5.97
C GLU A 182 15.72 22.33 6.56
N ASN A 183 14.71 22.52 5.73
CA ASN A 183 13.34 22.82 6.15
C ASN A 183 12.73 21.69 7.00
N ARG A 184 12.98 20.43 6.63
CA ARG A 184 12.52 19.29 7.41
C ARG A 184 13.14 19.26 8.80
N VAL A 185 14.45 19.55 8.92
CA VAL A 185 15.14 19.61 10.21
C VAL A 185 14.59 20.74 11.07
N ALA A 186 14.31 21.92 10.50
CA ALA A 186 13.73 23.04 11.23
C ALA A 186 12.32 22.68 11.77
N LYS A 187 11.45 22.13 10.91
CA LYS A 187 10.12 21.70 11.31
C LYS A 187 10.14 20.56 12.34
N GLN A 188 11.10 19.65 12.26
CA GLN A 188 11.26 18.59 13.25
C GLN A 188 11.57 19.15 14.63
N LYS A 189 12.41 20.18 14.73
CA LYS A 189 12.68 20.85 16.01
C LYS A 189 11.44 21.51 16.62
N GLU A 190 10.58 22.10 15.77
CA GLU A 190 9.29 22.64 16.23
C GLU A 190 8.38 21.54 16.79
N VAL A 191 8.31 20.41 16.09
CA VAL A 191 7.53 19.24 16.53
C VAL A 191 8.09 18.66 17.83
N ASP A 192 9.41 18.59 17.96
CA ASP A 192 10.07 18.07 19.17
C ASP A 192 9.81 19.00 20.38
N ALA A 193 9.83 20.32 20.19
CA ALA A 193 9.46 21.27 21.24
C ALA A 193 8.00 21.16 21.70
N ILE A 194 7.07 20.95 20.73
CA ILE A 194 5.66 20.69 21.06
C ILE A 194 5.52 19.40 21.86
N LYS A 195 6.23 18.34 21.46
CA LYS A 195 6.20 17.05 22.14
C LYS A 195 6.76 17.17 23.58
N GLU A 196 7.90 17.83 23.74
CA GLU A 196 8.48 18.09 25.07
C GLU A 196 7.46 18.80 25.99
N ARG A 197 6.71 19.79 25.45
CA ARG A 197 5.67 20.46 26.20
C ARG A 197 4.50 19.55 26.56
N GLN A 198 4.09 18.66 25.64
CA GLN A 198 3.06 17.65 25.89
C GLN A 198 3.51 16.63 26.96
N ASP A 199 4.78 16.21 26.91
CA ASP A 199 5.37 15.30 27.89
C ASP A 199 5.38 15.93 29.29
N ALA A 200 5.73 17.22 29.42
CA ALA A 200 5.66 17.95 30.68
C ALA A 200 4.23 18.06 31.23
N ILE A 201 3.23 18.24 30.36
CA ILE A 201 1.82 18.23 30.77
C ILE A 201 1.39 16.81 31.19
N SER A 202 1.83 15.79 30.48
CA SER A 202 1.55 14.39 30.81
C SER A 202 2.13 14.01 32.17
N GLU A 203 3.32 14.48 32.50
CA GLU A 203 3.92 14.35 33.86
C GLU A 203 3.01 14.90 34.94
N LEU A 204 2.45 16.11 34.74
CA LEU A 204 1.50 16.71 35.71
C LEU A 204 0.27 15.82 35.90
N PHE A 205 -0.27 15.25 34.82
CA PHE A 205 -1.41 14.35 34.93
C PHE A 205 -1.05 13.05 35.66
N MET A 206 0.12 12.45 35.37
CA MET A 206 0.59 11.24 36.05
C MET A 206 0.81 11.48 37.54
N LEU A 207 1.43 12.60 37.92
CA LEU A 207 1.59 12.99 39.31
C LEU A 207 0.23 13.17 40.04
N LYS A 208 -0.76 13.71 39.32
CA LYS A 208 -2.11 13.91 39.90
C LYS A 208 -2.92 12.63 40.02
N LEU A 209 -2.73 11.67 39.06
CA LEU A 209 -3.36 10.37 39.12
C LEU A 209 -2.82 9.54 40.29
N ASN A 210 -1.50 9.63 40.57
CA ASN A 210 -0.83 8.83 41.58
C ASN A 210 -1.12 7.33 41.37
N ASP A 211 -1.87 6.69 42.27
CA ASP A 211 -2.25 5.27 42.19
C ASP A 211 -3.53 5.02 41.38
N ALA A 212 -4.20 6.05 40.93
CA ALA A 212 -5.43 5.93 40.14
C ALA A 212 -5.09 5.59 38.67
N VAL A 213 -5.87 4.67 38.09
CA VAL A 213 -5.73 4.22 36.70
C VAL A 213 -6.36 5.19 35.71
N GLU A 214 -7.32 6.02 36.22
CA GLU A 214 -8.13 6.91 35.38
C GLU A 214 -8.46 8.21 36.13
N GLY A 215 -8.49 9.32 35.40
CA GLY A 215 -8.93 10.62 35.82
C GLY A 215 -9.81 11.31 34.78
N ARG A 216 -10.65 12.24 35.22
CA ARG A 216 -11.54 13.00 34.35
C ARG A 216 -11.41 14.49 34.61
N ILE A 217 -11.37 15.28 33.55
CA ILE A 217 -11.36 16.73 33.56
C ILE A 217 -12.55 17.21 32.72
N ASN A 218 -13.47 17.93 33.35
CA ASN A 218 -14.59 18.55 32.62
C ASN A 218 -14.08 19.79 31.89
N LEU A 219 -14.42 19.88 30.62
CA LEU A 219 -14.11 20.99 29.74
C LEU A 219 -15.35 21.84 29.50
N PRO A 220 -15.22 23.07 28.94
CA PRO A 220 -16.36 23.85 28.49
C PRO A 220 -17.21 23.05 27.47
N ASP A 221 -18.44 23.50 27.20
CA ASP A 221 -19.38 22.94 26.20
C ASP A 221 -19.83 21.49 26.45
N ASN A 222 -19.90 21.07 27.73
CA ASN A 222 -20.26 19.70 28.14
C ASN A 222 -19.30 18.60 27.62
N GLU A 223 -18.10 18.95 27.28
CA GLU A 223 -17.03 17.98 26.94
C GLU A 223 -16.25 17.57 28.20
N PHE A 224 -15.53 16.49 28.10
CA PHE A 224 -14.57 16.07 29.12
C PHE A 224 -13.36 15.39 28.49
N MET A 225 -12.23 15.54 29.18
CA MET A 225 -11.01 14.79 28.88
C MET A 225 -10.87 13.65 29.87
N GLU A 226 -10.68 12.43 29.34
CA GLU A 226 -10.34 11.24 30.12
C GLU A 226 -8.83 11.05 30.07
N VAL A 227 -8.21 10.88 31.23
CA VAL A 227 -6.77 10.63 31.36
C VAL A 227 -6.59 9.21 31.91
N LYS A 228 -5.94 8.34 31.17
CA LYS A 228 -5.69 6.95 31.58
C LYS A 228 -4.21 6.67 31.71
N TRP A 229 -3.83 6.04 32.81
CA TRP A 229 -2.49 5.56 33.07
C TRP A 229 -2.56 4.16 33.66
N SER A 230 -2.66 3.16 32.75
CA SER A 230 -2.89 1.75 33.12
C SER A 230 -1.62 0.94 33.02
N PRO A 231 -1.45 -0.10 33.85
CA PRO A 231 -0.38 -1.08 33.69
C PRO A 231 -0.45 -1.72 32.28
N ARG A 232 0.68 -1.81 31.61
CA ARG A 232 0.78 -2.47 30.30
C ARG A 232 1.86 -3.54 30.37
N SER A 233 1.46 -4.79 30.15
CA SER A 233 2.42 -5.87 29.97
C SER A 233 2.81 -6.00 28.47
N ARG A 234 4.08 -6.16 28.22
CA ARG A 234 4.61 -6.51 26.89
C ARG A 234 5.36 -7.83 27.00
N THR A 235 5.03 -8.76 26.13
CA THR A 235 5.82 -9.96 25.94
C THR A 235 6.84 -9.69 24.85
N ASN A 236 8.11 -9.74 25.18
CA ASN A 236 9.21 -9.62 24.21
C ASN A 236 9.86 -10.98 24.03
N VAL A 237 10.22 -11.31 22.79
CA VAL A 237 11.04 -12.49 22.50
C VAL A 237 12.49 -12.03 22.47
N ASP A 238 13.30 -12.63 23.35
CA ASP A 238 14.75 -12.44 23.32
C ASP A 238 15.33 -13.30 22.18
N MET A 239 15.57 -12.66 21.06
CA MET A 239 16.05 -13.30 19.84
C MET A 239 17.46 -13.87 19.98
N GLU A 240 18.33 -13.29 20.82
CA GLU A 240 19.66 -13.84 21.07
C GLU A 240 19.58 -15.12 21.91
N THR A 241 18.81 -15.07 22.98
CA THR A 241 18.55 -16.28 23.79
C THR A 241 17.86 -17.36 22.97
N LEU A 242 16.90 -17.01 22.11
CA LEU A 242 16.23 -17.96 21.23
C LEU A 242 17.21 -18.64 20.27
N LYS A 243 18.11 -17.86 19.65
CA LYS A 243 19.13 -18.36 18.73
C LYS A 243 20.14 -19.30 19.41
N ILE A 244 20.55 -18.98 20.64
CA ILE A 244 21.58 -19.73 21.37
C ILE A 244 20.98 -21.00 21.99
N ARG A 245 19.82 -20.88 22.63
CA ARG A 245 19.22 -22.02 23.41
C ARG A 245 18.30 -22.90 22.59
N PHE A 246 17.70 -22.37 21.53
CA PHE A 246 16.72 -23.06 20.71
C PHE A 246 17.00 -22.84 19.20
N PRO A 247 18.21 -23.24 18.71
CA PRO A 247 18.65 -22.97 17.34
C PRO A 247 17.71 -23.55 16.28
N ASP A 248 17.14 -24.73 16.54
CA ASP A 248 16.21 -25.38 15.60
C ASP A 248 14.92 -24.55 15.42
N ALA A 249 14.34 -24.09 16.53
CA ALA A 249 13.16 -23.21 16.48
C ALA A 249 13.47 -21.86 15.82
N TYR A 250 14.64 -21.27 16.14
CA TYR A 250 15.10 -20.05 15.51
C TYR A 250 15.23 -20.22 13.98
N ASN A 251 15.92 -21.26 13.52
CA ASN A 251 16.15 -21.51 12.10
C ASN A 251 14.86 -21.85 11.32
N GLN A 252 13.86 -22.42 11.98
CA GLN A 252 12.54 -22.67 11.37
C GLN A 252 11.68 -21.40 11.26
N CYS A 253 11.85 -20.45 12.18
CA CYS A 253 11.00 -19.26 12.27
C CYS A 253 11.64 -18.00 11.68
N VAL A 254 12.97 -17.97 11.47
CA VAL A 254 13.69 -16.82 10.94
C VAL A 254 14.19 -17.14 9.54
N SER A 255 13.60 -16.53 8.53
CA SER A 255 14.12 -16.53 7.16
C SER A 255 14.93 -15.26 6.93
N VAL A 256 16.18 -15.42 6.51
CA VAL A 256 16.95 -14.30 5.94
C VAL A 256 16.58 -14.25 4.46
N ASN A 257 15.85 -13.21 4.07
CA ASN A 257 15.56 -13.01 2.66
C ASN A 257 16.84 -12.52 1.97
N PRO A 258 17.44 -13.32 1.06
CA PRO A 258 18.69 -12.95 0.40
C PRO A 258 18.52 -11.90 -0.70
N GLU A 259 17.32 -11.35 -0.89
CA GLU A 259 17.10 -10.29 -1.87
C GLU A 259 17.96 -9.08 -1.50
N SER A 260 19.02 -8.90 -2.27
CA SER A 260 19.91 -7.75 -2.19
C SER A 260 19.14 -6.51 -2.62
N SER A 261 18.59 -5.76 -1.67
CA SER A 261 18.00 -4.46 -1.95
C SER A 261 19.11 -3.41 -2.08
N ARG A 262 19.09 -2.62 -3.17
CA ARG A 262 19.97 -1.46 -3.30
C ARG A 262 19.58 -0.38 -2.29
N VAL A 263 20.51 0.07 -1.46
CA VAL A 263 20.26 1.15 -0.50
C VAL A 263 20.57 2.49 -1.17
N PHE A 264 19.53 3.31 -1.36
CA PHE A 264 19.67 4.67 -1.86
C PHE A 264 20.02 5.62 -0.72
N SER A 265 21.11 6.40 -0.88
CA SER A 265 21.50 7.42 0.10
C SER A 265 22.09 8.66 -0.58
N ILE A 266 21.75 9.85 -0.06
CA ILE A 266 22.31 11.13 -0.47
C ILE A 266 23.04 11.72 0.75
N LYS A 267 24.31 12.10 0.58
CA LYS A 267 25.13 12.69 1.65
C LYS A 267 25.92 13.90 1.14
N ARG A 268 25.78 15.03 1.82
CA ARG A 268 26.66 16.20 1.59
C ARG A 268 28.04 15.92 2.15
N LYS A 269 29.08 15.97 1.31
CA LYS A 269 30.48 15.81 1.74
C LYS A 269 31.23 17.13 1.56
N LYS A 270 32.08 17.51 2.54
CA LYS A 270 33.01 18.64 2.41
C LYS A 270 34.27 18.17 1.70
N VAL A 271 34.70 18.92 0.70
CA VAL A 271 36.02 18.70 0.08
C VAL A 271 37.08 18.92 1.15
N ARG A 272 37.84 17.88 1.48
CA ARG A 272 38.99 18.02 2.38
C ARG A 272 40.13 18.75 1.63
N THR A 273 40.32 20.05 1.90
CA THR A 273 41.55 20.74 1.50
C THR A 273 42.70 20.09 2.23
N ARG A 274 43.57 19.42 1.49
CA ARG A 274 44.88 19.01 2.05
C ARG A 274 45.57 20.29 2.51
N LYS A 275 45.80 20.46 3.81
CA LYS A 275 46.79 21.43 4.32
C LYS A 275 48.11 21.01 3.74
N LYS A 276 48.73 21.90 2.94
CA LYS A 276 50.15 21.79 2.54
C LYS A 276 51.03 21.96 3.75
#